data_0ae38a5760a67b85ef7faf2eabfcb106
#
_entry.id   0ae38a5760a67b85ef7faf2eabfcb106
#
_cell.length_a   1.000
_cell.length_b   1.000
_cell.length_c   1.000
_cell.angle_alpha   90.00
_cell.angle_beta   90.00
_cell.angle_gamma   90.00
#
_symmetry.space_group_name_H-M   'P 1'
#
loop_
_entity.id
_entity.type
_entity.pdbx_description
1 polymer ?
#
loop_
_entity_poly.entity_id
_entity_poly.type
_entity_poly.pdbx_seq_one_letter_code
_entity_poly.pdbx_strand_id
1 'polypeptide(L)'
;MKKDTIAAISTGMTNSGIGIVRISGEEAFAIIDRIYKGKEQLSQAESHTIHYGFIKDREETIDEVLVSVMRAPRTFTGEDTVEINCHGGTFVVRKVLETVIKNGARPAEPGEFTKRAFLNGKMDLSQAEAVIDVITSQNEYALRSSMSQLKGSVKRKIEEMRKEILYHTAFIETALDDPEHISVDGYGETLQTVTEGILIELEDLIRSSDDGRILKEGIQTVIVGKPNAGKSSLLNVL
;
A
#
# COMPACT_ATOMS: atom_id res chain seq x y z
N MET A 1 -0.63 -13.43 15.57
CA MET A 1 0.26 -13.16 14.42
C MET A 1 1.69 -13.48 14.84
N LYS A 2 2.52 -14.06 13.97
CA LYS A 2 3.96 -14.16 14.26
C LYS A 2 4.53 -12.75 14.34
N LYS A 3 5.10 -12.42 15.49
CA LYS A 3 5.82 -11.16 15.72
C LYS A 3 7.25 -11.29 15.16
N ASP A 4 7.38 -11.50 13.86
CA ASP A 4 8.66 -11.64 13.18
C ASP A 4 9.01 -10.35 12.43
N THR A 5 10.29 -10.08 12.30
CA THR A 5 10.81 -8.95 11.55
C THR A 5 11.14 -9.39 10.14
N ILE A 6 10.63 -8.66 9.16
CA ILE A 6 10.81 -8.94 7.73
C ILE A 6 11.73 -7.94 7.06
N ALA A 7 12.39 -8.38 6.00
CA ALA A 7 13.20 -7.51 5.16
C ALA A 7 13.05 -7.86 3.67
N ALA A 8 13.12 -6.83 2.82
CA ALA A 8 13.17 -6.98 1.37
C ALA A 8 13.86 -5.80 0.70
N ILE A 9 14.27 -6.00 -0.55
CA ILE A 9 14.67 -4.94 -1.47
C ILE A 9 13.41 -4.20 -1.90
N SER A 10 13.38 -2.89 -1.70
CA SER A 10 12.21 -2.02 -2.00
C SER A 10 12.37 -1.21 -3.29
N THR A 11 13.48 -1.34 -3.99
CA THR A 11 13.75 -0.72 -5.29
C THR A 11 13.78 -1.75 -6.41
N GLY A 12 13.70 -1.31 -7.66
CA GLY A 12 13.86 -2.20 -8.82
C GLY A 12 15.22 -2.92 -8.81
N MET A 13 15.24 -4.17 -9.28
CA MET A 13 16.45 -5.00 -9.36
C MET A 13 17.25 -4.72 -10.63
N THR A 14 17.59 -3.45 -10.85
CA THR A 14 18.46 -2.99 -11.95
C THR A 14 19.62 -2.18 -11.38
N ASN A 15 20.75 -2.12 -12.09
CA ASN A 15 21.83 -1.26 -11.67
C ASN A 15 21.38 0.22 -11.71
N SER A 16 21.41 0.86 -10.55
CA SER A 16 21.01 2.26 -10.35
C SER A 16 21.95 2.96 -9.38
N GLY A 17 21.83 4.26 -9.19
CA GLY A 17 22.63 4.99 -8.21
C GLY A 17 22.33 4.61 -6.77
N ILE A 18 21.07 4.21 -6.46
CA ILE A 18 20.59 3.92 -5.11
C ILE A 18 19.76 2.63 -5.12
N GLY A 19 20.00 1.78 -4.12
CA GLY A 19 19.16 0.65 -3.76
C GLY A 19 18.67 0.78 -2.32
N ILE A 20 17.46 0.30 -2.04
CA ILE A 20 16.87 0.37 -0.70
C ILE A 20 16.52 -1.03 -0.21
N VAL A 21 17.04 -1.39 0.97
CA VAL A 21 16.60 -2.55 1.74
C VAL A 21 15.77 -2.07 2.92
N ARG A 22 14.51 -2.51 2.98
CA ARG A 22 13.58 -2.17 4.06
C ARG A 22 13.48 -3.32 5.06
N ILE A 23 13.49 -2.96 6.35
CA ILE A 23 13.26 -3.87 7.49
C ILE A 23 12.02 -3.37 8.22
N SER A 24 11.10 -4.26 8.61
CA SER A 24 9.90 -3.90 9.38
C SER A 24 9.60 -4.98 10.42
N GLY A 25 9.32 -4.56 11.65
CA GLY A 25 8.98 -5.42 12.77
C GLY A 25 9.65 -5.01 14.09
N GLU A 26 9.30 -5.72 15.17
CA GLU A 26 9.77 -5.39 16.54
C GLU A 26 11.29 -5.41 16.69
N GLU A 27 12.01 -6.29 15.97
CA GLU A 27 13.46 -6.42 16.03
C GLU A 27 14.21 -5.54 15.02
N ALA A 28 13.53 -4.65 14.29
CA ALA A 28 14.14 -3.87 13.22
C ALA A 28 15.36 -3.08 13.69
N PHE A 29 15.26 -2.41 14.85
CA PHE A 29 16.37 -1.65 15.44
C PHE A 29 17.47 -2.55 16.00
N ALA A 30 17.12 -3.66 16.64
CA ALA A 30 18.11 -4.59 17.14
C ALA A 30 18.93 -5.23 16.01
N ILE A 31 18.31 -5.52 14.88
CA ILE A 31 18.96 -6.07 13.70
C ILE A 31 19.91 -5.05 13.07
N ILE A 32 19.45 -3.83 12.85
CA ILE A 32 20.29 -2.81 12.20
C ILE A 32 21.49 -2.41 13.08
N ASP A 33 21.36 -2.34 14.41
CA ASP A 33 22.45 -1.99 15.32
C ASP A 33 23.58 -3.04 15.31
N ARG A 34 23.28 -4.30 14.98
CA ARG A 34 24.30 -5.37 14.84
C ARG A 34 25.21 -5.16 13.64
N ILE A 35 24.67 -4.61 12.56
CA ILE A 35 25.34 -4.52 11.25
C ILE A 35 25.76 -3.11 10.85
N TYR A 36 25.17 -2.08 11.46
CA TYR A 36 25.46 -0.69 11.18
C TYR A 36 26.63 -0.17 12.02
N LYS A 37 27.48 0.61 11.38
CA LYS A 37 28.57 1.35 12.03
C LYS A 37 28.52 2.80 11.61
N GLY A 38 28.17 3.67 12.55
CA GLY A 38 28.05 5.11 12.38
C GLY A 38 28.33 5.84 13.69
N LYS A 39 27.90 7.09 13.78
CA LYS A 39 28.18 7.97 14.93
C LYS A 39 27.46 7.50 16.21
N GLU A 40 26.26 6.93 16.08
CA GLU A 40 25.38 6.52 17.17
C GLU A 40 24.64 5.21 16.85
N GLN A 41 24.08 4.58 17.88
CA GLN A 41 23.17 3.44 17.69
C GLN A 41 21.81 3.93 17.19
N LEU A 42 21.29 3.26 16.17
CA LEU A 42 20.03 3.65 15.54
C LEU A 42 18.80 3.35 16.41
N SER A 43 18.93 2.41 17.35
CA SER A 43 17.91 2.18 18.37
C SER A 43 17.70 3.36 19.32
N GLN A 44 18.65 4.27 19.44
CA GLN A 44 18.56 5.47 20.27
C GLN A 44 18.21 6.73 19.45
N ALA A 45 18.25 6.63 18.11
CA ALA A 45 18.00 7.75 17.22
C ALA A 45 16.52 8.19 17.26
N GLU A 46 16.27 9.46 16.98
CA GLU A 46 14.92 9.99 16.84
C GLU A 46 14.24 9.42 15.59
N SER A 47 12.91 9.32 15.65
CA SER A 47 12.12 8.88 14.51
C SER A 47 12.12 9.91 13.38
N HIS A 48 12.12 9.44 12.14
CA HIS A 48 12.14 10.23 10.90
C HIS A 48 13.45 11.01 10.73
N THR A 49 14.56 10.39 11.10
CA THR A 49 15.93 10.89 10.89
C THR A 49 16.71 9.99 9.94
N ILE A 50 17.77 10.54 9.35
CA ILE A 50 18.65 9.84 8.42
C ILE A 50 20.08 9.89 8.99
N HIS A 51 20.75 8.74 8.99
CA HIS A 51 22.07 8.56 9.58
C HIS A 51 23.04 8.01 8.56
N TYR A 52 24.19 8.67 8.44
CA TYR A 52 25.29 8.22 7.61
C TYR A 52 26.15 7.19 8.35
N GLY A 53 26.55 6.14 7.65
CA GLY A 53 27.44 5.10 8.19
C GLY A 53 27.75 4.00 7.20
N PHE A 54 28.10 2.83 7.72
CA PHE A 54 28.53 1.67 6.95
C PHE A 54 27.76 0.43 7.39
N ILE A 55 27.42 -0.43 6.45
CA ILE A 55 26.94 -1.79 6.74
C ILE A 55 28.14 -2.72 6.75
N LYS A 56 28.24 -3.55 7.79
CA LYS A 56 29.28 -4.56 7.96
C LYS A 56 28.70 -5.97 8.14
N ASP A 57 29.38 -6.95 7.57
CA ASP A 57 29.22 -8.37 7.90
C ASP A 57 30.52 -8.80 8.62
N ARG A 58 30.46 -8.90 9.96
CA ARG A 58 31.62 -9.07 10.84
C ARG A 58 32.65 -7.92 10.65
N GLU A 59 33.84 -8.23 10.14
CA GLU A 59 34.91 -7.25 9.91
C GLU A 59 34.87 -6.63 8.51
N GLU A 60 34.12 -7.23 7.57
CA GLU A 60 34.02 -6.77 6.19
C GLU A 60 33.02 -5.61 6.06
N THR A 61 33.44 -4.48 5.50
CA THR A 61 32.55 -3.40 5.12
C THR A 61 31.88 -3.76 3.80
N ILE A 62 30.56 -3.84 3.81
CA ILE A 62 29.74 -4.19 2.64
C ILE A 62 29.49 -2.95 1.78
N ASP A 63 29.03 -1.85 2.44
CA ASP A 63 28.74 -0.60 1.74
C ASP A 63 28.68 0.59 2.68
N GLU A 64 28.83 1.78 2.08
CA GLU A 64 28.57 3.08 2.70
C GLU A 64 27.10 3.44 2.47
N VAL A 65 26.38 3.83 3.53
CA VAL A 65 24.92 3.92 3.48
C VAL A 65 24.37 5.16 4.20
N LEU A 66 23.15 5.51 3.80
CA LEU A 66 22.27 6.37 4.58
C LEU A 66 21.13 5.51 5.14
N VAL A 67 20.93 5.53 6.44
CA VAL A 67 19.89 4.73 7.10
C VAL A 67 18.77 5.62 7.62
N SER A 68 17.55 5.40 7.14
CA SER A 68 16.34 6.09 7.61
C SER A 68 15.73 5.33 8.77
N VAL A 69 15.43 6.02 9.87
CA VAL A 69 14.83 5.48 11.09
C VAL A 69 13.40 5.94 11.23
N MET A 70 12.46 5.01 11.34
CA MET A 70 11.04 5.32 11.49
C MET A 70 10.42 4.44 12.58
N ARG A 71 9.86 5.06 13.63
CA ARG A 71 9.27 4.36 14.77
C ARG A 71 7.77 4.24 14.63
N ALA A 72 7.25 3.10 15.07
CA ALA A 72 5.82 2.88 15.19
C ALA A 72 5.14 4.00 16.02
N PRO A 73 3.88 4.35 15.76
CA PRO A 73 3.02 3.85 14.66
C PRO A 73 3.12 4.69 13.37
N ARG A 74 3.98 5.72 13.30
CA ARG A 74 4.08 6.64 12.15
C ARG A 74 5.02 6.08 11.07
N THR A 75 4.71 4.88 10.58
CA THR A 75 5.44 4.18 9.50
C THR A 75 4.45 3.64 8.47
N PHE A 76 4.93 3.10 7.38
CA PHE A 76 4.09 2.51 6.35
C PHE A 76 3.33 1.29 6.89
N THR A 77 4.01 0.38 7.57
CA THR A 77 3.41 -0.84 8.14
C THR A 77 2.74 -0.64 9.49
N GLY A 78 2.98 0.49 10.17
CA GLY A 78 2.61 0.69 11.57
C GLY A 78 3.58 0.04 12.57
N GLU A 79 4.62 -0.65 12.09
CA GLU A 79 5.69 -1.27 12.88
C GLU A 79 6.95 -0.41 12.86
N ASP A 80 7.92 -0.69 13.74
CA ASP A 80 9.25 -0.11 13.63
C ASP A 80 9.87 -0.46 12.27
N THR A 81 10.35 0.55 11.57
CA THR A 81 10.84 0.41 10.20
C THR A 81 12.19 1.07 10.04
N VAL A 82 13.09 0.40 9.34
CA VAL A 82 14.39 0.92 8.94
C VAL A 82 14.56 0.75 7.44
N GLU A 83 15.05 1.79 6.77
CA GLU A 83 15.42 1.71 5.36
C GLU A 83 16.91 2.00 5.20
N ILE A 84 17.63 1.04 4.61
CA ILE A 84 19.04 1.13 4.30
C ILE A 84 19.17 1.55 2.84
N ASN A 85 19.56 2.80 2.62
CA ASN A 85 19.85 3.34 1.30
C ASN A 85 21.33 3.08 1.00
N CYS A 86 21.60 2.10 0.16
CA CYS A 86 22.91 1.64 -0.27
C CYS A 86 23.15 1.96 -1.75
N HIS A 87 24.35 1.69 -2.27
CA HIS A 87 24.60 1.77 -3.70
C HIS A 87 23.74 0.75 -4.46
N GLY A 88 23.15 1.19 -5.57
CA GLY A 88 22.12 0.44 -6.31
C GLY A 88 22.64 -0.65 -7.24
N GLY A 89 23.88 -1.11 -7.07
CA GLY A 89 24.37 -2.29 -7.77
C GLY A 89 23.65 -3.55 -7.29
N THR A 90 23.13 -4.37 -8.19
CA THR A 90 22.33 -5.56 -7.85
C THR A 90 23.04 -6.51 -6.88
N PHE A 91 24.37 -6.62 -6.98
CA PHE A 91 25.16 -7.44 -6.07
C PHE A 91 25.23 -6.82 -4.67
N VAL A 92 25.47 -5.50 -4.57
CA VAL A 92 25.57 -4.78 -3.29
C VAL A 92 24.26 -4.85 -2.53
N VAL A 93 23.15 -4.54 -3.19
CA VAL A 93 21.81 -4.55 -2.58
C VAL A 93 21.45 -5.96 -2.06
N ARG A 94 21.77 -7.02 -2.82
CA ARG A 94 21.59 -8.41 -2.36
C ARG A 94 22.47 -8.72 -1.16
N LYS A 95 23.73 -8.30 -1.16
CA LYS A 95 24.64 -8.53 -0.05
C LYS A 95 24.18 -7.85 1.24
N VAL A 96 23.65 -6.61 1.14
CA VAL A 96 23.04 -5.90 2.26
C VAL A 96 21.83 -6.68 2.79
N LEU A 97 20.91 -7.12 1.92
CA LEU A 97 19.75 -7.93 2.33
C LEU A 97 20.16 -9.24 3.00
N GLU A 98 21.13 -9.98 2.43
CA GLU A 98 21.65 -11.20 3.02
C GLU A 98 22.22 -10.95 4.43
N THR A 99 22.93 -9.83 4.62
CA THR A 99 23.48 -9.45 5.92
C THR A 99 22.38 -9.17 6.95
N VAL A 100 21.31 -8.48 6.53
CA VAL A 100 20.12 -8.25 7.37
C VAL A 100 19.45 -9.57 7.76
N ILE A 101 19.26 -10.49 6.80
CA ILE A 101 18.65 -11.81 7.05
C ILE A 101 19.50 -12.65 8.01
N LYS A 102 20.82 -12.70 7.84
CA LYS A 102 21.75 -13.40 8.74
C LYS A 102 21.67 -12.89 10.18
N ASN A 103 21.26 -11.63 10.37
CA ASN A 103 21.16 -10.99 11.66
C ASN A 103 19.77 -11.04 12.30
N GLY A 104 18.83 -11.82 11.71
CA GLY A 104 17.58 -12.18 12.37
C GLY A 104 16.30 -11.74 11.66
N ALA A 105 16.37 -10.99 10.55
CA ALA A 105 15.20 -10.76 9.72
C ALA A 105 14.86 -11.98 8.87
N ARG A 106 13.58 -12.13 8.54
CA ARG A 106 13.10 -13.08 7.53
C ARG A 106 12.89 -12.34 6.20
N PRO A 107 13.11 -13.01 5.06
CA PRO A 107 12.67 -12.46 3.79
C PRO A 107 11.16 -12.18 3.79
N ALA A 108 10.75 -11.01 3.32
CA ALA A 108 9.34 -10.67 3.15
C ALA A 108 8.73 -11.44 1.98
N GLU A 109 7.48 -11.86 2.13
CA GLU A 109 6.67 -12.37 1.04
C GLU A 109 6.23 -11.20 0.10
N PRO A 110 5.90 -11.48 -1.18
CA PRO A 110 5.34 -10.46 -2.06
C PRO A 110 4.12 -9.77 -1.44
N GLY A 111 4.13 -8.44 -1.40
CA GLY A 111 3.04 -7.65 -0.81
C GLY A 111 2.96 -7.64 0.72
N GLU A 112 3.90 -8.27 1.43
CA GLU A 112 3.79 -8.45 2.88
C GLU A 112 3.82 -7.12 3.67
N PHE A 113 4.58 -6.12 3.25
CA PHE A 113 4.55 -4.81 3.90
C PHE A 113 3.16 -4.17 3.84
N THR A 114 2.50 -4.22 2.69
CA THR A 114 1.12 -3.72 2.51
C THR A 114 0.11 -4.54 3.31
N LYS A 115 0.26 -5.86 3.32
CA LYS A 115 -0.55 -6.76 4.15
C LYS A 115 -0.42 -6.41 5.65
N ARG A 116 0.78 -6.14 6.15
CA ARG A 116 1.00 -5.71 7.54
C ARG A 116 0.38 -4.34 7.81
N ALA A 117 0.51 -3.38 6.89
CA ALA A 117 -0.13 -2.09 7.00
C ALA A 117 -1.66 -2.22 7.13
N PHE A 118 -2.29 -3.09 6.33
CA PHE A 118 -3.72 -3.40 6.45
C PHE A 118 -4.06 -4.04 7.80
N LEU A 119 -3.32 -5.08 8.23
CA LEU A 119 -3.57 -5.78 9.49
C LEU A 119 -3.36 -4.89 10.72
N ASN A 120 -2.47 -3.91 10.63
CA ASN A 120 -2.21 -2.91 11.67
C ASN A 120 -3.15 -1.69 11.58
N GLY A 121 -4.19 -1.73 10.73
CA GLY A 121 -5.19 -0.68 10.62
C GLY A 121 -4.70 0.63 9.99
N LYS A 122 -3.55 0.63 9.30
CA LYS A 122 -3.00 1.81 8.61
C LYS A 122 -3.77 2.15 7.34
N MET A 123 -4.35 1.15 6.72
CA MET A 123 -5.15 1.27 5.50
C MET A 123 -6.22 0.19 5.46
N ASP A 124 -7.26 0.39 4.68
CA ASP A 124 -8.25 -0.64 4.37
C ASP A 124 -7.85 -1.46 3.14
N LEU A 125 -8.69 -2.46 2.80
CA LEU A 125 -8.39 -3.37 1.70
C LEU A 125 -8.35 -2.65 0.34
N SER A 126 -9.25 -1.68 0.11
CA SER A 126 -9.27 -0.91 -1.14
C SER A 126 -8.03 -0.04 -1.30
N GLN A 127 -7.53 0.53 -0.20
CA GLN A 127 -6.29 1.29 -0.17
C GLN A 127 -5.07 0.37 -0.39
N ALA A 128 -5.10 -0.85 0.18
CA ALA A 128 -4.03 -1.83 -0.01
C ALA A 128 -3.90 -2.28 -1.48
N GLU A 129 -5.02 -2.48 -2.17
CA GLU A 129 -5.03 -2.73 -3.62
C GLU A 129 -4.51 -1.53 -4.41
N ALA A 130 -4.92 -0.31 -4.02
CA ALA A 130 -4.47 0.90 -4.69
C ALA A 130 -2.94 1.12 -4.64
N VAL A 131 -2.23 0.55 -3.66
CA VAL A 131 -0.76 0.65 -3.59
C VAL A 131 -0.11 0.05 -4.83
N ILE A 132 -0.49 -1.18 -5.22
CA ILE A 132 0.07 -1.82 -6.41
C ILE A 132 -0.38 -1.12 -7.68
N ASP A 133 -1.60 -0.60 -7.70
CA ASP A 133 -2.16 0.11 -8.83
C ASP A 133 -1.40 1.43 -9.12
N VAL A 134 -1.01 2.15 -8.08
CA VAL A 134 -0.14 3.34 -8.21
C VAL A 134 1.22 2.95 -8.79
N ILE A 135 1.82 1.86 -8.28
CA ILE A 135 3.15 1.39 -8.72
C ILE A 135 3.14 0.95 -10.19
N THR A 136 2.06 0.32 -10.64
CA THR A 136 1.94 -0.25 -11.99
C THR A 136 1.23 0.67 -12.99
N SER A 137 0.82 1.87 -12.59
CA SER A 137 0.13 2.84 -13.45
C SER A 137 0.97 3.19 -14.68
N GLN A 138 0.37 3.07 -15.86
CA GLN A 138 1.02 3.36 -17.14
C GLN A 138 0.55 4.65 -17.80
N ASN A 139 -0.49 5.28 -17.25
CA ASN A 139 -1.04 6.52 -17.75
C ASN A 139 -1.57 7.40 -16.62
N GLU A 140 -1.82 8.69 -16.96
CA GLU A 140 -2.23 9.69 -15.97
C GLU A 140 -3.61 9.38 -15.35
N TYR A 141 -4.54 8.82 -16.11
CA TYR A 141 -5.87 8.46 -15.61
C TYR A 141 -5.79 7.33 -14.59
N ALA A 142 -5.02 6.25 -14.90
CA ALA A 142 -4.78 5.16 -13.98
C ALA A 142 -4.14 5.66 -12.68
N LEU A 143 -3.12 6.52 -12.78
CA LEU A 143 -2.45 7.11 -11.62
C LEU A 143 -3.43 7.94 -10.77
N ARG A 144 -4.21 8.84 -11.39
CA ARG A 144 -5.19 9.68 -10.67
C ARG A 144 -6.25 8.83 -9.96
N SER A 145 -6.79 7.81 -10.64
CA SER A 145 -7.78 6.90 -10.07
C SER A 145 -7.21 6.16 -8.86
N SER A 146 -6.05 5.52 -9.03
CA SER A 146 -5.38 4.78 -7.96
C SER A 146 -5.00 5.68 -6.78
N MET A 147 -4.54 6.91 -7.04
CA MET A 147 -4.26 7.89 -5.98
C MET A 147 -5.52 8.35 -5.24
N SER A 148 -6.67 8.48 -5.92
CA SER A 148 -7.95 8.78 -5.27
C SER A 148 -8.39 7.64 -4.36
N GLN A 149 -8.26 6.40 -4.82
CA GLN A 149 -8.57 5.20 -4.05
C GLN A 149 -7.61 5.06 -2.84
N LEU A 150 -6.31 5.28 -3.04
CA LEU A 150 -5.31 5.27 -1.96
C LEU A 150 -5.61 6.32 -0.88
N LYS A 151 -6.17 7.47 -1.26
CA LYS A 151 -6.66 8.51 -0.33
C LYS A 151 -8.00 8.15 0.34
N GLY A 152 -8.54 6.97 0.09
CA GLY A 152 -9.75 6.45 0.74
C GLY A 152 -11.05 6.98 0.16
N SER A 153 -11.13 7.28 -1.14
CA SER A 153 -12.38 7.74 -1.77
C SER A 153 -13.50 6.70 -1.67
N VAL A 154 -13.18 5.43 -1.95
CA VAL A 154 -14.14 4.31 -1.83
C VAL A 154 -14.55 4.11 -0.38
N LYS A 155 -13.58 4.09 0.53
CA LYS A 155 -13.82 3.96 1.97
C LYS A 155 -14.84 4.99 2.47
N ARG A 156 -14.62 6.27 2.15
CA ARG A 156 -15.54 7.34 2.58
C ARG A 156 -16.97 7.12 2.11
N LYS A 157 -17.16 6.79 0.83
CA LYS A 157 -18.50 6.51 0.28
C LYS A 157 -19.18 5.34 1.00
N ILE A 158 -18.47 4.25 1.22
CA ILE A 158 -19.01 3.10 1.96
C ILE A 158 -19.33 3.45 3.41
N GLU A 159 -18.49 4.25 4.07
CA GLU A 159 -18.74 4.70 5.46
C GLU A 159 -19.96 5.63 5.54
N GLU A 160 -20.19 6.51 4.55
CA GLU A 160 -21.37 7.37 4.46
C GLU A 160 -22.64 6.55 4.31
N MET A 161 -22.68 5.63 3.34
CA MET A 161 -23.83 4.70 3.17
C MET A 161 -24.09 3.86 4.42
N ARG A 162 -23.01 3.32 5.02
CA ARG A 162 -23.11 2.53 6.26
C ARG A 162 -23.70 3.35 7.41
N LYS A 163 -23.25 4.61 7.55
CA LYS A 163 -23.76 5.53 8.58
C LYS A 163 -25.26 5.79 8.41
N GLU A 164 -25.72 5.96 7.17
CA GLU A 164 -27.12 6.17 6.86
C GLU A 164 -27.97 4.94 7.19
N ILE A 165 -27.52 3.74 6.80
CA ILE A 165 -28.18 2.48 7.16
C ILE A 165 -28.27 2.33 8.70
N LEU A 166 -27.17 2.57 9.42
CA LEU A 166 -27.15 2.48 10.87
C LEU A 166 -28.08 3.49 11.54
N TYR A 167 -28.18 4.71 11.00
CA TYR A 167 -29.12 5.72 11.51
C TYR A 167 -30.57 5.22 11.42
N HIS A 168 -30.98 4.70 10.26
CA HIS A 168 -32.32 4.16 10.07
C HIS A 168 -32.59 2.90 10.88
N THR A 169 -31.60 2.03 11.03
CA THR A 169 -31.70 0.85 11.90
C THR A 169 -31.94 1.26 13.35
N ALA A 170 -31.12 2.18 13.87
CA ALA A 170 -31.25 2.67 15.23
C ALA A 170 -32.60 3.36 15.47
N PHE A 171 -33.10 4.13 14.49
CA PHE A 171 -34.44 4.74 14.59
C PHE A 171 -35.53 3.68 14.71
N ILE A 172 -35.50 2.63 13.88
CA ILE A 172 -36.48 1.53 13.94
C ILE A 172 -36.41 0.81 15.30
N GLU A 173 -35.19 0.49 15.77
CA GLU A 173 -34.99 -0.13 17.08
C GLU A 173 -35.58 0.73 18.21
N THR A 174 -35.31 2.05 18.19
CA THR A 174 -35.86 2.98 19.20
C THR A 174 -37.36 3.06 19.14
N ALA A 175 -37.97 3.07 17.96
CA ALA A 175 -39.42 3.10 17.80
C ALA A 175 -40.08 1.79 18.23
N LEU A 176 -39.42 0.65 18.12
CA LEU A 176 -39.90 -0.63 18.65
C LEU A 176 -39.84 -0.70 20.19
N ASP A 177 -38.82 -0.05 20.78
CA ASP A 177 -38.64 -0.01 22.23
C ASP A 177 -39.63 0.97 22.91
N ASP A 178 -39.99 2.05 22.21
CA ASP A 178 -40.90 3.10 22.74
C ASP A 178 -42.01 3.47 21.73
N PRO A 179 -42.92 2.52 21.42
CA PRO A 179 -43.95 2.71 20.40
C PRO A 179 -45.05 3.73 20.83
N GLU A 180 -45.12 4.12 22.11
CA GLU A 180 -46.09 5.09 22.60
C GLU A 180 -45.65 6.54 22.24
N HIS A 181 -44.32 6.77 22.08
CA HIS A 181 -43.78 8.11 21.83
C HIS A 181 -43.18 8.28 20.45
N ILE A 182 -42.84 7.19 19.76
CA ILE A 182 -42.20 7.23 18.46
C ILE A 182 -43.01 6.45 17.42
N SER A 183 -43.64 7.17 16.49
CA SER A 183 -44.42 6.55 15.41
C SER A 183 -43.53 6.19 14.23
N VAL A 184 -43.76 5.03 13.66
CA VAL A 184 -43.18 4.57 12.39
C VAL A 184 -44.14 4.73 11.21
N ASP A 185 -45.27 5.42 11.39
CA ASP A 185 -46.25 5.64 10.33
C ASP A 185 -45.63 6.42 9.16
N GLY A 186 -45.74 5.89 7.96
CA GLY A 186 -45.16 6.48 6.76
C GLY A 186 -43.63 6.32 6.64
N TYR A 187 -42.95 5.76 7.67
CA TYR A 187 -41.51 5.62 7.68
C TYR A 187 -41.00 4.62 6.60
N GLY A 188 -41.85 3.66 6.21
CA GLY A 188 -41.56 2.72 5.12
C GLY A 188 -41.22 3.40 3.79
N GLU A 189 -41.95 4.46 3.45
CA GLU A 189 -41.69 5.24 2.21
C GLU A 189 -40.35 6.01 2.30
N THR A 190 -40.03 6.56 3.46
CA THR A 190 -38.75 7.22 3.73
C THR A 190 -37.60 6.21 3.61
N LEU A 191 -37.73 5.05 4.24
CA LEU A 191 -36.72 3.99 4.20
C LEU A 191 -36.52 3.45 2.78
N GLN A 192 -37.60 3.29 2.02
CA GLN A 192 -37.54 2.89 0.62
C GLN A 192 -36.72 3.91 -0.20
N THR A 193 -37.04 5.20 -0.09
CA THR A 193 -36.35 6.28 -0.80
C THR A 193 -34.83 6.28 -0.51
N VAL A 194 -34.47 6.15 0.76
CA VAL A 194 -33.07 6.10 1.19
C VAL A 194 -32.36 4.86 0.64
N THR A 195 -33.02 3.70 0.74
CA THR A 195 -32.44 2.43 0.25
C THR A 195 -32.24 2.47 -1.28
N GLU A 196 -33.20 3.03 -2.02
CA GLU A 196 -33.07 3.23 -3.47
C GLU A 196 -31.90 4.19 -3.81
N GLY A 197 -31.72 5.25 -3.03
CA GLY A 197 -30.59 6.17 -3.17
C GLY A 197 -29.25 5.45 -2.97
N ILE A 198 -29.11 4.68 -1.90
CA ILE A 198 -27.90 3.89 -1.61
C ILE A 198 -27.64 2.85 -2.74
N LEU A 199 -28.70 2.22 -3.25
CA LEU A 199 -28.57 1.26 -4.36
C LEU A 199 -28.00 1.91 -5.62
N ILE A 200 -28.51 3.08 -5.99
CA ILE A 200 -28.00 3.86 -7.14
C ILE A 200 -26.52 4.21 -6.95
N GLU A 201 -26.12 4.67 -5.76
CA GLU A 201 -24.71 4.98 -5.49
C GLU A 201 -23.80 3.75 -5.56
N LEU A 202 -24.26 2.59 -5.10
CA LEU A 202 -23.52 1.32 -5.21
C LEU A 202 -23.39 0.88 -6.68
N GLU A 203 -24.46 1.00 -7.47
CA GLU A 203 -24.44 0.68 -8.90
C GLU A 203 -23.46 1.59 -9.67
N ASP A 204 -23.42 2.88 -9.33
CA ASP A 204 -22.46 3.82 -9.92
C ASP A 204 -21.01 3.48 -9.54
N LEU A 205 -20.76 3.04 -8.31
CA LEU A 205 -19.44 2.55 -7.89
C LEU A 205 -19.02 1.31 -8.69
N ILE A 206 -19.92 0.35 -8.89
CA ILE A 206 -19.66 -0.86 -9.67
C ILE A 206 -19.35 -0.48 -11.12
N ARG A 207 -20.18 0.36 -11.74
CA ARG A 207 -19.98 0.81 -13.12
C ARG A 207 -18.65 1.53 -13.31
N SER A 208 -18.31 2.43 -12.38
CA SER A 208 -17.04 3.14 -12.41
C SER A 208 -15.82 2.24 -12.29
N SER A 209 -15.96 1.07 -11.62
CA SER A 209 -14.91 0.06 -11.52
C SER A 209 -14.65 -0.63 -12.86
N ASP A 210 -15.70 -0.96 -13.62
CA ASP A 210 -15.56 -1.60 -14.94
C ASP A 210 -14.92 -0.63 -15.97
N ASP A 211 -15.35 0.62 -15.99
CA ASP A 211 -14.75 1.66 -16.84
C ASP A 211 -13.29 1.92 -16.46
N GLY A 212 -13.00 1.96 -15.16
CA GLY A 212 -11.65 2.14 -14.61
C GLY A 212 -10.69 1.01 -15.01
N ARG A 213 -11.19 -0.23 -15.11
CA ARG A 213 -10.37 -1.37 -15.53
C ARG A 213 -9.88 -1.22 -16.98
N ILE A 214 -10.74 -0.79 -17.88
CA ILE A 214 -10.37 -0.54 -19.29
C ILE A 214 -9.31 0.58 -19.38
N LEU A 215 -9.47 1.64 -18.62
CA LEU A 215 -8.52 2.75 -18.58
C LEU A 215 -7.16 2.36 -17.96
N LYS A 216 -7.16 1.41 -17.02
CA LYS A 216 -5.96 0.90 -16.35
C LYS A 216 -5.20 -0.13 -17.19
N GLU A 217 -5.91 -1.12 -17.74
CA GLU A 217 -5.33 -2.25 -18.47
C GLU A 217 -5.13 -1.95 -19.95
N GLY A 218 -5.84 -0.94 -20.47
CA GLY A 218 -5.91 -0.65 -21.88
C GLY A 218 -6.76 -1.66 -22.65
N ILE A 219 -6.80 -1.50 -23.96
CA ILE A 219 -7.50 -2.43 -24.87
C ILE A 219 -6.45 -3.21 -25.65
N GLN A 220 -6.44 -4.52 -25.49
CA GLN A 220 -5.58 -5.38 -26.30
C GLN A 220 -6.07 -5.38 -27.75
N THR A 221 -5.28 -4.74 -28.62
CA THR A 221 -5.62 -4.60 -30.04
C THR A 221 -4.67 -5.44 -30.88
N VAL A 222 -5.23 -6.25 -31.79
CA VAL A 222 -4.46 -7.06 -32.74
C VAL A 222 -4.62 -6.48 -34.15
N ILE A 223 -3.51 -6.13 -34.79
CA ILE A 223 -3.48 -5.68 -36.18
C ILE A 223 -3.26 -6.89 -37.09
N VAL A 224 -4.29 -7.28 -37.84
CA VAL A 224 -4.26 -8.41 -38.77
C VAL A 224 -4.29 -7.93 -40.23
N GLY A 225 -3.61 -8.64 -41.10
CA GLY A 225 -3.60 -8.33 -42.56
C GLY A 225 -2.55 -9.11 -43.31
N LYS A 226 -2.61 -9.07 -44.63
CA LYS A 226 -1.67 -9.75 -45.54
C LYS A 226 -0.20 -9.28 -45.29
N PRO A 227 0.80 -10.08 -45.63
CA PRO A 227 2.21 -9.61 -45.65
C PRO A 227 2.33 -8.29 -46.45
N ASN A 228 3.19 -7.38 -46.00
CA ASN A 228 3.43 -6.06 -46.59
C ASN A 228 2.22 -5.10 -46.68
N ALA A 229 1.16 -5.30 -45.89
CA ALA A 229 0.00 -4.42 -45.80
C ALA A 229 0.21 -3.17 -44.92
N GLY A 230 1.46 -2.85 -44.56
CA GLY A 230 1.75 -1.64 -43.75
C GLY A 230 1.48 -1.78 -42.24
N LYS A 231 1.27 -3.00 -41.70
CA LYS A 231 0.98 -3.22 -40.26
C LYS A 231 2.07 -2.64 -39.35
N SER A 232 3.34 -2.90 -39.65
CA SER A 232 4.46 -2.36 -38.88
C SER A 232 4.61 -0.84 -39.00
N SER A 233 4.26 -0.28 -40.16
CA SER A 233 4.24 1.19 -40.34
C SER A 233 3.15 1.84 -39.51
N LEU A 234 1.95 1.21 -39.41
CA LEU A 234 0.88 1.69 -38.55
C LEU A 234 1.25 1.60 -37.07
N LEU A 235 1.84 0.47 -36.64
CA LEU A 235 2.30 0.27 -35.27
C LEU A 235 3.37 1.30 -34.82
N ASN A 236 4.22 1.74 -35.76
CA ASN A 236 5.27 2.72 -35.47
C ASN A 236 4.76 4.19 -35.44
N VAL A 237 3.52 4.43 -35.85
CA VAL A 237 2.88 5.77 -35.84
C VAL A 237 1.94 5.92 -34.64
N LEU A 238 1.45 4.81 -34.07
CA LEU A 238 0.64 4.75 -32.85
C LEU A 238 1.53 4.82 -31.61
#